data_bfb71bb390df6f1eae3e6eddee3594dd
#
_entry.id   bfb71bb390df6f1eae3e6eddee3594dd
#
_cell.length_a   1.000
_cell.length_b   1.000
_cell.length_c   1.000
_cell.angle_alpha   90.00
_cell.angle_beta   90.00
_cell.angle_gamma   90.00
#
_symmetry.space_group_name_H-M   'P 1'
#
loop_
_entity.id
_entity.type
_entity.pdbx_description
1 polymer ?
#
loop_
_entity_poly.entity_id
_entity_poly.type
_entity_poly.pdbx_seq_one_letter_code
_entity_poly.pdbx_strand_id
1 'polypeptide(L)'
;MRFSLIPADTNIRNLYHKIKESSVNGRWEEVFFHYREIKRVGVQPIDHSIFPHTLKACCALPYTLGKSVHVSLLKQGFESFSSVGNSLMHFYAKSGELASALDVFNCMKMKDSVSWNIILQAHLDEGAFQEACDLFIQARAFRFEPNISNLVLIVQAYRRVGAFIDGEGFHGYLIQSGLWSLTSVQNSLLGLYTDISMEYAEKLFHEMYEKDVISWSVMVGGYVHSYEPIFALETFKQMVTDFGVEADGQTMLTCIAICDVDSAATAFREITHRNIISWNSLLSGFVHNEKHGEALTLFAFNEEVRS
;
A
#
# COMPACT_ATOMS: atom_id res chain seq x y z
N MET A 1 6.57 53.29 25.40
CA MET A 1 6.76 51.86 25.15
C MET A 1 7.27 51.68 23.73
N ARG A 2 8.54 51.34 23.55
CA ARG A 2 9.12 51.06 22.23
C ARG A 2 8.68 49.65 21.83
N PHE A 3 7.75 49.55 20.91
CA PHE A 3 7.53 48.29 20.18
C PHE A 3 8.77 48.08 19.30
N SER A 4 9.60 47.12 19.66
CA SER A 4 10.68 46.61 18.80
C SER A 4 9.99 45.99 17.59
N LEU A 5 10.08 46.64 16.45
CA LEU A 5 9.77 46.07 15.14
C LEU A 5 10.73 44.91 14.92
N ILE A 6 10.29 43.67 15.19
CA ILE A 6 10.97 42.48 14.73
C ILE A 6 10.98 42.59 13.20
N PRO A 7 12.13 42.47 12.53
CA PRO A 7 12.21 42.56 11.08
C PRO A 7 11.18 41.60 10.46
N ALA A 8 10.41 42.04 9.48
CA ALA A 8 9.37 41.27 8.82
C ALA A 8 9.87 39.88 8.37
N ASP A 9 11.13 39.78 7.93
CA ASP A 9 11.80 38.52 7.57
C ASP A 9 11.92 37.52 8.72
N THR A 10 12.18 37.96 9.96
CA THR A 10 12.31 37.07 11.11
C THR A 10 10.96 36.50 11.51
N ASN A 11 9.88 37.28 11.36
CA ASN A 11 8.52 36.84 11.66
C ASN A 11 8.03 35.80 10.63
N ILE A 12 8.36 35.95 9.36
CA ILE A 12 7.98 35.03 8.28
C ILE A 12 8.71 33.72 8.40
N ARG A 13 10.02 33.70 8.64
CA ARG A 13 10.78 32.45 8.89
C ARG A 13 10.22 31.68 10.07
N ASN A 14 9.79 32.36 11.12
CA ASN A 14 9.14 31.73 12.27
C ASN A 14 7.79 31.09 11.88
N LEU A 15 6.98 31.76 11.04
CA LEU A 15 5.72 31.20 10.52
C LEU A 15 5.96 29.96 9.64
N TYR A 16 6.98 29.96 8.80
CA TYR A 16 7.37 28.78 8.01
C TYR A 16 7.79 27.59 8.91
N HIS A 17 8.54 27.85 9.95
CA HIS A 17 8.91 26.83 10.92
C HIS A 17 7.67 26.26 11.64
N LYS A 18 6.76 27.12 12.09
CA LYS A 18 5.50 26.71 12.72
C LYS A 18 4.61 25.86 11.83
N ILE A 19 4.53 26.19 10.52
CA ILE A 19 3.78 25.38 9.54
C ILE A 19 4.36 23.95 9.49
N LYS A 20 5.68 23.81 9.38
CA LYS A 20 6.36 22.51 9.33
C LYS A 20 6.14 21.74 10.64
N GLU A 21 6.34 22.38 11.78
CA GLU A 21 6.14 21.78 13.10
C GLU A 21 4.69 21.33 13.32
N SER A 22 3.71 22.20 13.05
CA SER A 22 2.28 21.87 13.20
C SER A 22 1.87 20.74 12.24
N SER A 23 2.45 20.71 11.03
CA SER A 23 2.20 19.63 10.05
C SER A 23 2.74 18.27 10.55
N VAL A 24 3.93 18.24 11.15
CA VAL A 24 4.50 17.01 11.75
C VAL A 24 3.63 16.51 12.90
N ASN A 25 3.11 17.42 13.71
CA ASN A 25 2.26 17.11 14.87
C ASN A 25 0.77 16.88 14.52
N GLY A 26 0.40 16.92 13.24
CA GLY A 26 -1.00 16.69 12.80
C GLY A 26 -1.97 17.81 13.19
N ARG A 27 -1.47 18.99 13.56
CA ARG A 27 -2.29 20.16 13.96
C ARG A 27 -2.72 20.97 12.72
N TRP A 28 -3.66 20.42 11.95
CA TRP A 28 -4.01 20.91 10.61
C TRP A 28 -4.59 22.32 10.58
N GLU A 29 -5.41 22.68 11.57
CA GLU A 29 -5.99 24.03 11.69
C GLU A 29 -4.91 25.08 11.93
N GLU A 30 -3.89 24.78 12.76
CA GLU A 30 -2.76 25.67 13.00
C GLU A 30 -1.92 25.88 11.75
N VAL A 31 -1.68 24.80 10.96
CA VAL A 31 -0.98 24.90 9.68
C VAL A 31 -1.68 25.93 8.79
N PHE A 32 -3.00 25.81 8.65
CA PHE A 32 -3.77 26.71 7.79
C PHE A 32 -3.87 28.12 8.37
N PHE A 33 -3.95 28.26 9.68
CA PHE A 33 -3.89 29.55 10.36
C PHE A 33 -2.58 30.29 10.05
N HIS A 34 -1.43 29.65 10.20
CA HIS A 34 -0.13 30.26 9.91
C HIS A 34 0.04 30.58 8.42
N TYR A 35 -0.48 29.73 7.53
CA TYR A 35 -0.51 30.00 6.09
C TYR A 35 -1.31 31.29 5.79
N ARG A 36 -2.46 31.48 6.41
CA ARG A 36 -3.26 32.72 6.26
C ARG A 36 -2.53 33.95 6.78
N GLU A 37 -1.81 33.83 7.88
CA GLU A 37 -0.99 34.92 8.41
C GLU A 37 0.12 35.33 7.43
N ILE A 38 0.81 34.38 6.80
CA ILE A 38 1.81 34.67 5.75
C ILE A 38 1.16 35.45 4.59
N LYS A 39 -0.03 35.04 4.16
CA LYS A 39 -0.76 35.77 3.09
C LYS A 39 -1.17 37.18 3.49
N ARG A 40 -1.52 37.42 4.76
CA ARG A 40 -1.87 38.75 5.29
C ARG A 40 -0.67 39.68 5.32
N VAL A 41 0.52 39.18 5.62
CA VAL A 41 1.76 39.97 5.62
C VAL A 41 2.10 40.46 4.21
N GLY A 42 1.57 39.83 3.17
CA GLY A 42 1.67 40.29 1.78
C GLY A 42 3.06 40.07 1.16
N VAL A 43 3.94 39.32 1.79
CA VAL A 43 5.28 38.99 1.25
C VAL A 43 5.15 38.07 0.05
N GLN A 44 5.78 38.44 -1.04
CA GLN A 44 5.83 37.68 -2.28
C GLN A 44 7.28 37.61 -2.79
N PRO A 45 7.74 36.46 -3.35
CA PRO A 45 7.03 35.19 -3.43
C PRO A 45 7.03 34.45 -2.08
N ILE A 46 5.96 33.72 -1.80
CA ILE A 46 5.90 32.77 -0.67
C ILE A 46 6.87 31.62 -0.97
N ASP A 47 7.61 31.14 0.03
CA ASP A 47 8.47 29.97 -0.14
C ASP A 47 7.64 28.73 -0.52
N HIS A 48 7.95 28.13 -1.68
CA HIS A 48 7.24 26.97 -2.20
C HIS A 48 7.26 25.77 -1.24
N SER A 49 8.25 25.68 -0.34
CA SER A 49 8.42 24.56 0.60
C SER A 49 7.29 24.40 1.62
N ILE A 50 6.45 25.43 1.81
CA ILE A 50 5.31 25.33 2.75
C ILE A 50 4.07 24.69 2.12
N PHE A 51 3.94 24.72 0.80
CA PHE A 51 2.74 24.24 0.12
C PHE A 51 2.48 22.75 0.31
N PRO A 52 3.49 21.85 0.29
CA PRO A 52 3.28 20.45 0.62
C PRO A 52 2.63 20.25 2.01
N HIS A 53 3.10 20.98 3.01
CA HIS A 53 2.54 20.93 4.36
C HIS A 53 1.13 21.50 4.44
N THR A 54 0.88 22.61 3.73
CA THR A 54 -0.44 23.27 3.69
C THR A 54 -1.45 22.39 2.95
N LEU A 55 -1.09 21.79 1.81
CA LEU A 55 -1.96 20.89 1.05
C LEU A 55 -2.25 19.59 1.82
N LYS A 56 -1.25 19.05 2.54
CA LYS A 56 -1.47 17.91 3.45
C LYS A 56 -2.52 18.26 4.53
N ALA A 57 -2.47 19.45 5.10
CA ALA A 57 -3.48 19.91 6.04
C ALA A 57 -4.87 20.03 5.39
N CYS A 58 -4.94 20.48 4.12
CA CYS A 58 -6.20 20.58 3.38
C CYS A 58 -6.88 19.22 3.12
N CYS A 59 -6.17 18.09 3.17
CA CYS A 59 -6.78 16.77 3.09
C CYS A 59 -7.68 16.44 4.31
N ALA A 60 -7.45 17.10 5.46
CA ALA A 60 -8.25 16.96 6.68
C ALA A 60 -9.18 18.16 6.94
N LEU A 61 -9.15 19.17 6.10
CA LEU A 61 -9.92 20.41 6.21
C LEU A 61 -10.95 20.51 5.07
N PRO A 62 -11.90 21.47 5.13
CA PRO A 62 -12.88 21.66 4.05
C PRO A 62 -12.22 21.83 2.67
N TYR A 63 -12.72 21.11 1.68
CA TYR A 63 -12.21 21.04 0.30
C TYR A 63 -11.98 22.42 -0.34
N THR A 64 -12.85 23.40 -0.04
CA THR A 64 -12.73 24.77 -0.55
C THR A 64 -11.42 25.46 -0.18
N LEU A 65 -10.82 25.09 0.95
CA LEU A 65 -9.54 25.63 1.41
C LEU A 65 -8.40 25.15 0.50
N GLY A 66 -8.38 23.88 0.14
CA GLY A 66 -7.40 23.34 -0.81
C GLY A 66 -7.50 23.99 -2.18
N LYS A 67 -8.73 24.23 -2.69
CA LYS A 67 -8.92 25.01 -3.94
C LYS A 67 -8.34 26.40 -3.83
N SER A 68 -8.51 27.08 -2.70
CA SER A 68 -7.94 28.43 -2.50
C SER A 68 -6.41 28.43 -2.49
N VAL A 69 -5.80 27.35 -1.96
CA VAL A 69 -4.35 27.14 -2.00
C VAL A 69 -3.89 26.89 -3.43
N HIS A 70 -4.60 26.05 -4.20
CA HIS A 70 -4.30 25.80 -5.61
C HIS A 70 -4.31 27.09 -6.45
N VAL A 71 -5.32 27.92 -6.31
CA VAL A 71 -5.37 29.24 -6.99
C VAL A 71 -4.17 30.11 -6.60
N SER A 72 -3.73 30.04 -5.34
CA SER A 72 -2.55 30.79 -4.89
C SER A 72 -1.26 30.25 -5.51
N LEU A 73 -1.15 28.94 -5.69
CA LEU A 73 -0.03 28.26 -6.36
C LEU A 73 0.08 28.69 -7.83
N LEU A 74 -1.03 28.63 -8.57
CA LEU A 74 -1.10 29.04 -9.97
C LEU A 74 -0.65 30.49 -10.17
N LYS A 75 -1.12 31.41 -9.32
CA LYS A 75 -0.72 32.84 -9.38
C LYS A 75 0.76 33.05 -9.15
N GLN A 76 1.47 32.13 -8.50
CA GLN A 76 2.88 32.24 -8.18
C GLN A 76 3.77 31.38 -9.07
N GLY A 77 3.19 30.59 -10.00
CA GLY A 77 3.92 29.73 -10.93
C GLY A 77 4.62 28.54 -10.27
N PHE A 78 4.13 28.07 -9.13
CA PHE A 78 4.77 26.98 -8.38
C PHE A 78 4.32 25.57 -8.81
N GLU A 79 3.43 25.48 -9.76
CA GLU A 79 2.99 24.21 -10.36
C GLU A 79 4.13 23.40 -11.02
N SER A 80 5.22 24.08 -11.37
CA SER A 80 6.39 23.44 -12.00
C SER A 80 7.26 22.61 -11.02
N PHE A 81 7.08 22.79 -9.71
CA PHE A 81 7.83 22.05 -8.70
C PHE A 81 7.17 20.69 -8.45
N SER A 82 7.88 19.58 -8.71
CA SER A 82 7.34 18.22 -8.54
C SER A 82 6.78 17.97 -7.14
N SER A 83 7.44 18.46 -6.08
CA SER A 83 6.96 18.30 -4.70
C SER A 83 5.62 18.98 -4.44
N VAL A 84 5.39 20.13 -5.06
CA VAL A 84 4.13 20.88 -4.97
C VAL A 84 3.05 20.20 -5.80
N GLY A 85 3.38 19.82 -7.05
CA GLY A 85 2.49 19.05 -7.92
C GLY A 85 2.04 17.74 -7.30
N ASN A 86 2.97 16.97 -6.75
CA ASN A 86 2.67 15.72 -6.05
C ASN A 86 1.71 15.94 -4.87
N SER A 87 1.93 16.98 -4.06
CA SER A 87 1.06 17.29 -2.93
C SER A 87 -0.33 17.75 -3.37
N LEU A 88 -0.41 18.49 -4.48
CA LEU A 88 -1.67 18.94 -5.04
C LEU A 88 -2.47 17.78 -5.65
N MET A 89 -1.82 16.88 -6.37
CA MET A 89 -2.44 15.63 -6.86
C MET A 89 -2.97 14.79 -5.69
N HIS A 90 -2.14 14.60 -4.65
CA HIS A 90 -2.55 13.85 -3.47
C HIS A 90 -3.78 14.47 -2.77
N PHE A 91 -3.84 15.81 -2.69
CA PHE A 91 -5.01 16.51 -2.17
C PHE A 91 -6.26 16.19 -3.00
N TYR A 92 -6.21 16.31 -4.33
CA TYR A 92 -7.34 16.01 -5.19
C TYR A 92 -7.75 14.54 -5.15
N ALA A 93 -6.77 13.61 -5.19
CA ALA A 93 -7.01 12.17 -5.07
C ALA A 93 -7.75 11.84 -3.75
N LYS A 94 -7.28 12.38 -2.62
CA LYS A 94 -7.93 12.16 -1.32
C LYS A 94 -9.31 12.82 -1.19
N SER A 95 -9.62 13.77 -2.06
CA SER A 95 -10.93 14.42 -2.13
C SER A 95 -11.91 13.72 -3.09
N GLY A 96 -11.53 12.59 -3.73
CA GLY A 96 -12.33 11.90 -4.74
C GLY A 96 -12.41 12.64 -6.09
N GLU A 97 -11.47 13.53 -6.37
CA GLU A 97 -11.46 14.38 -7.57
C GLU A 97 -10.38 13.89 -8.56
N LEU A 98 -10.51 12.66 -9.04
CA LEU A 98 -9.55 12.03 -9.94
C LEU A 98 -9.26 12.88 -11.19
N ALA A 99 -10.28 13.46 -11.80
CA ALA A 99 -10.13 14.33 -12.98
C ALA A 99 -9.19 15.51 -12.70
N SER A 100 -9.39 16.19 -11.55
CA SER A 100 -8.53 17.30 -11.14
C SER A 100 -7.10 16.85 -10.82
N ALA A 101 -6.92 15.64 -10.25
CA ALA A 101 -5.61 15.06 -10.02
C ALA A 101 -4.89 14.76 -11.34
N LEU A 102 -5.60 14.22 -12.34
CA LEU A 102 -5.08 13.97 -13.69
C LEU A 102 -4.69 15.29 -14.40
N ASP A 103 -5.48 16.33 -14.29
CA ASP A 103 -5.15 17.64 -14.87
C ASP A 103 -3.82 18.16 -14.31
N VAL A 104 -3.63 18.09 -12.98
CA VAL A 104 -2.35 18.44 -12.35
C VAL A 104 -1.22 17.57 -12.85
N PHE A 105 -1.42 16.23 -12.90
CA PHE A 105 -0.43 15.28 -13.40
C PHE A 105 0.00 15.60 -14.83
N ASN A 106 -0.95 15.89 -15.71
CA ASN A 106 -0.68 16.20 -17.12
C ASN A 106 0.09 17.51 -17.28
N CYS A 107 -0.21 18.51 -16.43
CA CYS A 107 0.49 19.79 -16.44
C CYS A 107 1.91 19.75 -15.87
N MET A 108 2.26 18.71 -15.08
CA MET A 108 3.61 18.58 -14.52
C MET A 108 4.66 18.33 -15.61
N LYS A 109 5.70 19.16 -15.63
CA LYS A 109 6.82 19.04 -16.57
C LYS A 109 7.71 17.83 -16.27
N MET A 110 7.93 17.56 -14.99
CA MET A 110 8.73 16.46 -14.50
C MET A 110 7.87 15.56 -13.62
N LYS A 111 7.71 14.32 -14.04
CA LYS A 111 6.97 13.29 -13.32
C LYS A 111 7.98 12.30 -12.75
N ASP A 112 8.02 12.16 -11.44
CA ASP A 112 8.86 11.20 -10.73
C ASP A 112 8.06 9.95 -10.32
N SER A 113 8.72 8.98 -9.71
CA SER A 113 8.05 7.76 -9.23
C SER A 113 6.94 8.03 -8.20
N VAL A 114 7.05 9.14 -7.45
CA VAL A 114 6.01 9.56 -6.51
C VAL A 114 4.79 10.09 -7.25
N SER A 115 4.97 10.90 -8.31
CA SER A 115 3.88 11.38 -9.17
C SER A 115 3.07 10.21 -9.73
N TRP A 116 3.76 9.21 -10.29
CA TRP A 116 3.15 8.01 -10.83
C TRP A 116 2.42 7.19 -9.75
N ASN A 117 3.03 7.06 -8.57
CA ASN A 117 2.41 6.32 -7.47
C ASN A 117 1.08 6.96 -7.03
N ILE A 118 1.05 8.28 -6.90
CA ILE A 118 -0.16 9.01 -6.49
C ILE A 118 -1.28 8.81 -7.51
N ILE A 119 -0.98 8.96 -8.80
CA ILE A 119 -2.03 8.89 -9.83
C ILE A 119 -2.52 7.46 -10.05
N LEU A 120 -1.64 6.46 -10.01
CA LEU A 120 -2.01 5.04 -10.07
C LEU A 120 -2.88 4.66 -8.87
N GLN A 121 -2.48 5.03 -7.66
CA GLN A 121 -3.28 4.77 -6.45
C GLN A 121 -4.65 5.45 -6.54
N ALA A 122 -4.72 6.68 -7.05
CA ALA A 122 -5.99 7.38 -7.22
C ALA A 122 -6.95 6.65 -8.17
N HIS A 123 -6.44 6.07 -9.27
CA HIS A 123 -7.25 5.24 -10.17
C HIS A 123 -7.74 3.95 -9.48
N LEU A 124 -6.88 3.29 -8.70
CA LEU A 124 -7.27 2.11 -7.95
C LEU A 124 -8.35 2.42 -6.90
N ASP A 125 -8.19 3.53 -6.17
CA ASP A 125 -9.15 3.97 -5.14
C ASP A 125 -10.54 4.28 -5.74
N GLU A 126 -10.59 4.79 -6.97
CA GLU A 126 -11.84 5.06 -7.72
C GLU A 126 -12.37 3.84 -8.51
N GLY A 127 -11.64 2.72 -8.51
CA GLY A 127 -12.02 1.53 -9.27
C GLY A 127 -11.76 1.63 -10.78
N ALA A 128 -11.03 2.64 -11.23
CA ALA A 128 -10.65 2.86 -12.63
C ALA A 128 -9.41 2.01 -12.99
N PHE A 129 -9.54 0.68 -12.90
CA PHE A 129 -8.41 -0.24 -13.00
C PHE A 129 -7.85 -0.34 -14.42
N GLN A 130 -8.72 -0.33 -15.44
CA GLN A 130 -8.28 -0.39 -16.84
C GLN A 130 -7.48 0.85 -17.21
N GLU A 131 -7.95 2.01 -16.80
CA GLU A 131 -7.27 3.30 -17.05
C GLU A 131 -5.91 3.35 -16.34
N ALA A 132 -5.77 2.72 -15.15
CA ALA A 132 -4.48 2.58 -14.49
C ALA A 132 -3.50 1.72 -15.31
N CYS A 133 -3.97 0.63 -15.90
CA CYS A 133 -3.15 -0.21 -16.77
C CYS A 133 -2.72 0.56 -18.04
N ASP A 134 -3.65 1.25 -18.68
CA ASP A 134 -3.37 2.05 -19.88
C ASP A 134 -2.38 3.18 -19.60
N LEU A 135 -2.51 3.82 -18.45
CA LEU A 135 -1.60 4.86 -17.99
C LEU A 135 -0.17 4.32 -17.80
N PHE A 136 -0.02 3.12 -17.26
CA PHE A 136 1.28 2.49 -17.11
C PHE A 136 1.91 2.12 -18.45
N ILE A 137 1.11 1.62 -19.41
CA ILE A 137 1.58 1.33 -20.77
C ILE A 137 2.10 2.62 -21.43
N GLN A 138 1.39 3.73 -21.28
CA GLN A 138 1.83 5.03 -21.76
C GLN A 138 3.13 5.49 -21.06
N ALA A 139 3.23 5.31 -19.73
CA ALA A 139 4.41 5.69 -18.96
C ALA A 139 5.69 5.02 -19.48
N ARG A 140 5.61 3.74 -19.88
CA ARG A 140 6.73 3.01 -20.47
C ARG A 140 7.25 3.66 -21.75
N ALA A 141 6.39 4.24 -22.58
CA ALA A 141 6.78 4.97 -23.79
C ALA A 141 7.61 6.23 -23.46
N PHE A 142 7.43 6.82 -22.28
CA PHE A 142 8.18 7.98 -21.79
C PHE A 142 9.43 7.64 -20.99
N ARG A 143 9.92 6.38 -21.04
CA ARG A 143 11.10 5.88 -20.30
C ARG A 143 10.93 6.05 -18.77
N PHE A 144 9.73 5.91 -18.27
CA PHE A 144 9.47 5.91 -16.84
C PHE A 144 10.16 4.69 -16.19
N GLU A 145 10.90 4.93 -15.12
CA GLU A 145 11.52 3.88 -14.31
C GLU A 145 10.66 3.65 -13.07
N PRO A 146 9.83 2.59 -13.05
CA PRO A 146 8.96 2.32 -11.92
C PRO A 146 9.76 1.84 -10.70
N ASN A 147 9.36 2.28 -9.52
CA ASN A 147 9.80 1.68 -8.27
C ASN A 147 8.90 0.49 -7.86
N ILE A 148 9.29 -0.21 -6.79
CA ILE A 148 8.54 -1.37 -6.28
C ILE A 148 7.06 -1.03 -6.05
N SER A 149 6.76 0.12 -5.44
CA SER A 149 5.38 0.52 -5.15
C SER A 149 4.55 0.68 -6.42
N ASN A 150 5.11 1.29 -7.47
CA ASN A 150 4.43 1.43 -8.76
C ASN A 150 4.12 0.04 -9.37
N LEU A 151 5.09 -0.89 -9.31
CA LEU A 151 4.93 -2.24 -9.85
C LEU A 151 3.83 -3.01 -9.12
N VAL A 152 3.80 -2.95 -7.80
CA VAL A 152 2.76 -3.59 -6.99
C VAL A 152 1.37 -3.04 -7.32
N LEU A 153 1.22 -1.72 -7.46
CA LEU A 153 -0.06 -1.10 -7.83
C LEU A 153 -0.53 -1.54 -9.21
N ILE A 154 0.38 -1.66 -10.18
CA ILE A 154 0.03 -2.13 -11.52
C ILE A 154 -0.41 -3.59 -11.52
N VAL A 155 0.26 -4.46 -10.77
CA VAL A 155 -0.21 -5.85 -10.61
C VAL A 155 -1.60 -5.89 -9.99
N GLN A 156 -1.87 -5.05 -8.98
CA GLN A 156 -3.21 -4.95 -8.39
C GLN A 156 -4.26 -4.49 -9.41
N ALA A 157 -3.92 -3.53 -10.29
CA ALA A 157 -4.82 -3.12 -11.36
C ALA A 157 -5.13 -4.28 -12.32
N TYR A 158 -4.10 -5.01 -12.81
CA TYR A 158 -4.29 -6.19 -13.66
C TYR A 158 -5.15 -7.27 -13.00
N ARG A 159 -4.95 -7.55 -11.72
CA ARG A 159 -5.79 -8.49 -10.95
C ARG A 159 -7.26 -8.08 -10.95
N ARG A 160 -7.54 -6.79 -10.77
CA ARG A 160 -8.92 -6.26 -10.72
C ARG A 160 -9.62 -6.25 -12.07
N VAL A 161 -8.86 -6.05 -13.13
CA VAL A 161 -9.39 -6.11 -14.52
C VAL A 161 -9.61 -7.57 -14.96
N GLY A 162 -8.88 -8.52 -14.38
CA GLY A 162 -8.85 -9.90 -14.86
C GLY A 162 -8.09 -10.04 -16.19
N ALA A 163 -7.18 -9.13 -16.48
CA ALA A 163 -6.43 -9.06 -17.73
C ALA A 163 -5.21 -9.99 -17.72
N PHE A 164 -5.42 -11.26 -18.05
CA PHE A 164 -4.37 -12.28 -18.07
C PHE A 164 -3.26 -12.00 -19.11
N ILE A 165 -3.63 -11.71 -20.35
CA ILE A 165 -2.66 -11.48 -21.46
C ILE A 165 -1.75 -10.30 -21.15
N ASP A 166 -2.27 -9.26 -20.53
CA ASP A 166 -1.50 -8.10 -20.12
C ASP A 166 -0.57 -8.42 -18.95
N GLY A 167 -0.98 -9.34 -18.06
CA GLY A 167 -0.15 -9.85 -16.96
C GLY A 167 1.08 -10.62 -17.45
N GLU A 168 0.96 -11.45 -18.48
CA GLU A 168 2.11 -12.13 -19.11
C GLU A 168 3.06 -11.12 -19.76
N GLY A 169 2.53 -10.13 -20.46
CA GLY A 169 3.32 -9.05 -21.04
C GLY A 169 4.05 -8.23 -19.96
N PHE A 170 3.41 -8.03 -18.81
CA PHE A 170 4.02 -7.37 -17.67
C PHE A 170 5.12 -8.23 -17.02
N HIS A 171 4.91 -9.55 -16.90
CA HIS A 171 5.93 -10.48 -16.42
C HIS A 171 7.17 -10.45 -17.32
N GLY A 172 7.00 -10.54 -18.64
CA GLY A 172 8.09 -10.39 -19.60
C GLY A 172 8.85 -9.05 -19.45
N TYR A 173 8.12 -7.96 -19.16
CA TYR A 173 8.75 -6.67 -18.87
C TYR A 173 9.60 -6.71 -17.60
N LEU A 174 9.13 -7.33 -16.52
CA LEU A 174 9.88 -7.45 -15.25
C LEU A 174 11.20 -8.22 -15.46
N ILE A 175 11.18 -9.29 -16.24
CA ILE A 175 12.37 -10.07 -16.57
C ILE A 175 13.36 -9.21 -17.37
N GLN A 176 12.91 -8.58 -18.45
CA GLN A 176 13.75 -7.77 -19.34
C GLN A 176 14.37 -6.55 -18.64
N SER A 177 13.65 -5.95 -17.69
CA SER A 177 14.12 -4.79 -16.93
C SER A 177 14.99 -5.14 -15.71
N GLY A 178 15.17 -6.42 -15.40
CA GLY A 178 15.91 -6.88 -14.21
C GLY A 178 15.17 -6.68 -12.90
N LEU A 179 13.90 -6.25 -12.94
CA LEU A 179 13.07 -6.00 -11.75
C LEU A 179 12.43 -7.28 -11.19
N TRP A 180 12.62 -8.39 -11.90
CA TRP A 180 12.11 -9.71 -11.51
C TRP A 180 12.70 -10.21 -10.17
N SER A 181 13.92 -9.84 -9.83
CA SER A 181 14.59 -10.28 -8.59
C SER A 181 13.97 -9.75 -7.28
N LEU A 182 12.98 -8.88 -7.36
CA LEU A 182 12.33 -8.27 -6.19
C LEU A 182 11.22 -9.17 -5.66
N THR A 183 11.42 -9.81 -4.51
CA THR A 183 10.46 -10.76 -3.91
C THR A 183 9.06 -10.17 -3.73
N SER A 184 8.93 -8.89 -3.36
CA SER A 184 7.63 -8.22 -3.23
C SER A 184 6.87 -8.09 -4.57
N VAL A 185 7.60 -7.93 -5.68
CA VAL A 185 7.01 -7.90 -7.04
C VAL A 185 6.63 -9.32 -7.46
N GLN A 186 7.49 -10.31 -7.19
CA GLN A 186 7.18 -11.72 -7.43
C GLN A 186 5.93 -12.16 -6.67
N ASN A 187 5.81 -11.81 -5.38
CA ASN A 187 4.63 -12.11 -4.56
C ASN A 187 3.35 -11.49 -5.12
N SER A 188 3.43 -10.25 -5.60
CA SER A 188 2.28 -9.59 -6.22
C SER A 188 1.85 -10.30 -7.52
N LEU A 189 2.81 -10.66 -8.36
CA LEU A 189 2.55 -11.39 -9.61
C LEU A 189 2.07 -12.83 -9.32
N LEU A 190 2.62 -13.47 -8.30
CA LEU A 190 2.13 -14.77 -7.83
C LEU A 190 0.65 -14.70 -7.46
N GLY A 191 0.24 -13.65 -6.74
CA GLY A 191 -1.18 -13.41 -6.44
C GLY A 191 -2.04 -13.19 -7.69
N LEU A 192 -1.51 -12.56 -8.74
CA LEU A 192 -2.23 -12.47 -10.02
C LEU A 192 -2.42 -13.85 -10.64
N TYR A 193 -1.38 -14.69 -10.63
CA TYR A 193 -1.46 -16.01 -11.23
C TYR A 193 -2.35 -16.98 -10.43
N THR A 194 -2.39 -16.88 -9.09
CA THR A 194 -3.35 -17.69 -8.29
C THR A 194 -4.82 -17.36 -8.61
N ASP A 195 -5.12 -16.13 -9.02
CA ASP A 195 -6.48 -15.74 -9.41
C ASP A 195 -6.86 -16.31 -10.81
N ILE A 196 -5.88 -16.70 -11.62
CA ILE A 196 -6.06 -17.13 -13.00
C ILE A 196 -5.97 -18.65 -13.13
N SER A 197 -4.88 -19.24 -12.65
CA SER A 197 -4.60 -20.67 -12.71
C SER A 197 -3.53 -21.04 -11.70
N MET A 198 -3.84 -21.99 -10.85
CA MET A 198 -2.86 -22.54 -9.90
C MET A 198 -1.65 -23.16 -10.62
N GLU A 199 -1.81 -23.75 -11.82
CA GLU A 199 -0.70 -24.30 -12.60
C GLU A 199 0.37 -23.24 -12.93
N TYR A 200 -0.05 -22.04 -13.33
CA TYR A 200 0.88 -20.93 -13.60
C TYR A 200 1.49 -20.38 -12.31
N ALA A 201 0.70 -20.31 -11.23
CA ALA A 201 1.20 -19.89 -9.92
C ALA A 201 2.27 -20.86 -9.38
N GLU A 202 2.07 -22.17 -9.52
CA GLU A 202 3.05 -23.19 -9.13
C GLU A 202 4.36 -23.05 -9.90
N LYS A 203 4.29 -22.88 -11.24
CA LYS A 203 5.50 -22.67 -12.06
C LYS A 203 6.27 -21.47 -11.56
N LEU A 204 5.58 -20.33 -11.39
CA LEU A 204 6.19 -19.12 -10.88
C LEU A 204 6.80 -19.32 -9.49
N PHE A 205 6.06 -19.93 -8.58
CA PHE A 205 6.51 -20.20 -7.23
C PHE A 205 7.76 -21.08 -7.21
N HIS A 206 7.86 -22.10 -8.07
CA HIS A 206 9.05 -22.91 -8.21
C HIS A 206 10.27 -22.14 -8.75
N GLU A 207 10.05 -21.19 -9.65
CA GLU A 207 11.11 -20.36 -10.21
C GLU A 207 11.65 -19.29 -9.25
N MET A 208 10.88 -18.93 -8.20
CA MET A 208 11.31 -17.98 -7.18
C MET A 208 12.51 -18.54 -6.40
N TYR A 209 13.63 -17.80 -6.39
CA TYR A 209 14.83 -18.19 -5.65
C TYR A 209 14.63 -18.05 -4.14
N GLU A 210 14.07 -16.95 -3.70
CA GLU A 210 13.74 -16.69 -2.30
C GLU A 210 12.21 -16.68 -2.11
N LYS A 211 11.74 -17.43 -1.12
CA LYS A 211 10.34 -17.51 -0.74
C LYS A 211 10.19 -17.05 0.70
N ASP A 212 9.50 -15.95 0.90
CA ASP A 212 9.16 -15.42 2.24
C ASP A 212 7.78 -15.90 2.70
N VAL A 213 7.39 -15.52 3.92
CA VAL A 213 6.07 -15.85 4.48
C VAL A 213 4.93 -15.45 3.54
N ILE A 214 5.08 -14.31 2.83
CA ILE A 214 4.06 -13.81 1.92
C ILE A 214 3.94 -14.72 0.70
N SER A 215 5.05 -15.18 0.10
CA SER A 215 5.04 -16.11 -1.03
C SER A 215 4.25 -17.38 -0.70
N TRP A 216 4.53 -17.98 0.46
CA TRP A 216 3.84 -19.17 0.93
C TRP A 216 2.36 -18.90 1.22
N SER A 217 2.05 -17.77 1.88
CA SER A 217 0.67 -17.38 2.20
C SER A 217 -0.18 -17.17 0.95
N VAL A 218 0.41 -16.59 -0.10
CA VAL A 218 -0.27 -16.41 -1.40
C VAL A 218 -0.59 -17.76 -2.04
N MET A 219 0.33 -18.74 -2.02
CA MET A 219 0.07 -20.09 -2.55
C MET A 219 -1.00 -20.81 -1.77
N VAL A 220 -0.90 -20.82 -0.44
CA VAL A 220 -1.93 -21.41 0.43
C VAL A 220 -3.29 -20.78 0.15
N GLY A 221 -3.36 -19.45 0.09
CA GLY A 221 -4.57 -18.72 -0.23
C GLY A 221 -5.13 -19.05 -1.63
N GLY A 222 -4.26 -19.20 -2.61
CA GLY A 222 -4.62 -19.61 -3.98
C GLY A 222 -5.32 -20.97 -4.01
N TYR A 223 -4.73 -21.99 -3.39
CA TYR A 223 -5.35 -23.33 -3.29
C TYR A 223 -6.68 -23.31 -2.56
N VAL A 224 -6.77 -22.49 -1.52
CA VAL A 224 -8.00 -22.27 -0.77
C VAL A 224 -9.11 -21.69 -1.66
N HIS A 225 -8.81 -20.66 -2.45
CA HIS A 225 -9.76 -20.04 -3.38
C HIS A 225 -10.14 -20.97 -4.56
N SER A 226 -9.22 -21.86 -4.95
CA SER A 226 -9.47 -22.88 -5.99
C SER A 226 -10.22 -24.11 -5.48
N TYR A 227 -10.64 -24.12 -4.20
CA TYR A 227 -11.30 -25.26 -3.55
C TYR A 227 -10.46 -26.55 -3.53
N GLU A 228 -9.14 -26.39 -3.37
CA GLU A 228 -8.16 -27.46 -3.31
C GLU A 228 -7.52 -27.57 -1.90
N PRO A 229 -8.29 -27.94 -0.85
CA PRO A 229 -7.86 -27.85 0.54
C PRO A 229 -6.68 -28.79 0.86
N ILE A 230 -6.53 -29.90 0.16
CA ILE A 230 -5.43 -30.85 0.37
C ILE A 230 -4.12 -30.20 -0.02
N PHE A 231 -4.03 -29.56 -1.19
CA PHE A 231 -2.84 -28.86 -1.65
C PHE A 231 -2.51 -27.64 -0.77
N ALA A 232 -3.54 -26.92 -0.27
CA ALA A 232 -3.34 -25.84 0.69
C ALA A 232 -2.64 -26.34 1.95
N LEU A 233 -3.09 -27.48 2.50
CA LEU A 233 -2.50 -28.08 3.70
C LEU A 233 -1.08 -28.61 3.47
N GLU A 234 -0.84 -29.27 2.33
CA GLU A 234 0.49 -29.76 1.95
C GLU A 234 1.48 -28.60 1.79
N THR A 235 1.05 -27.50 1.12
CA THR A 235 1.87 -26.29 0.95
C THR A 235 2.17 -25.66 2.31
N PHE A 236 1.18 -25.56 3.20
CA PHE A 236 1.38 -25.06 4.55
C PHE A 236 2.36 -25.95 5.34
N LYS A 237 2.23 -27.26 5.24
CA LYS A 237 3.13 -28.21 5.89
C LYS A 237 4.56 -28.03 5.37
N GLN A 238 4.77 -27.98 4.06
CA GLN A 238 6.09 -27.72 3.46
C GLN A 238 6.70 -26.40 3.95
N MET A 239 5.91 -25.32 4.00
CA MET A 239 6.36 -24.03 4.52
C MET A 239 7.00 -24.17 5.90
N VAL A 240 6.34 -24.90 6.81
CA VAL A 240 6.73 -24.99 8.22
C VAL A 240 7.82 -26.04 8.44
N THR A 241 7.68 -27.25 7.84
CA THR A 241 8.58 -28.39 8.13
C THR A 241 9.85 -28.36 7.30
N ASP A 242 9.75 -28.08 6.01
CA ASP A 242 10.88 -28.25 5.08
C ASP A 242 11.69 -26.95 4.95
N PHE A 243 11.03 -25.81 5.06
CA PHE A 243 11.65 -24.48 4.90
C PHE A 243 11.79 -23.71 6.20
N GLY A 244 11.19 -24.18 7.30
CA GLY A 244 11.28 -23.53 8.61
C GLY A 244 10.72 -22.11 8.66
N VAL A 245 9.82 -21.77 7.74
CA VAL A 245 9.18 -20.45 7.68
C VAL A 245 8.04 -20.41 8.68
N GLU A 246 8.10 -19.50 9.63
CA GLU A 246 7.02 -19.32 10.61
C GLU A 246 5.76 -18.81 9.92
N ALA A 247 4.67 -19.57 10.01
CA ALA A 247 3.37 -19.14 9.48
C ALA A 247 2.83 -17.96 10.28
N ASP A 248 2.34 -16.95 9.57
CA ASP A 248 1.58 -15.87 10.20
C ASP A 248 0.14 -16.34 10.56
N GLY A 249 -0.53 -15.55 11.41
CA GLY A 249 -1.87 -15.90 11.87
C GLY A 249 -2.90 -15.93 10.73
N GLN A 250 -2.71 -15.14 9.69
CA GLN A 250 -3.62 -15.11 8.54
C GLN A 250 -3.50 -16.40 7.72
N THR A 251 -2.31 -16.87 7.43
CA THR A 251 -2.07 -18.13 6.72
C THR A 251 -2.67 -19.30 7.48
N MET A 252 -2.49 -19.32 8.81
CA MET A 252 -3.08 -20.33 9.68
C MET A 252 -4.61 -20.29 9.64
N LEU A 253 -5.22 -19.12 9.79
CA LEU A 253 -6.68 -18.97 9.70
C LEU A 253 -7.22 -19.41 8.34
N THR A 254 -6.52 -19.10 7.27
CA THR A 254 -6.88 -19.48 5.91
C THR A 254 -6.90 -21.01 5.75
N CYS A 255 -5.89 -21.71 6.27
CA CYS A 255 -5.86 -23.17 6.28
C CYS A 255 -7.01 -23.79 7.10
N ILE A 256 -7.27 -23.24 8.30
CA ILE A 256 -8.30 -23.77 9.21
C ILE A 256 -9.72 -23.55 8.66
N ALA A 257 -9.95 -22.45 7.94
CA ALA A 257 -11.29 -22.10 7.44
C ALA A 257 -11.84 -23.07 6.39
N ILE A 258 -10.97 -23.80 5.68
CA ILE A 258 -11.35 -24.65 4.55
C ILE A 258 -10.95 -26.11 4.75
N CYS A 259 -9.87 -26.37 5.46
CA CYS A 259 -9.50 -27.73 5.81
C CYS A 259 -10.42 -28.25 6.93
N ASP A 260 -10.66 -29.56 6.94
CA ASP A 260 -11.19 -30.21 8.13
C ASP A 260 -10.31 -29.83 9.35
N VAL A 261 -10.97 -29.39 10.42
CA VAL A 261 -10.29 -28.85 11.61
C VAL A 261 -9.35 -29.90 12.23
N ASP A 262 -9.61 -31.18 12.04
CA ASP A 262 -8.77 -32.26 12.53
C ASP A 262 -7.44 -32.35 11.74
N SER A 263 -7.52 -32.09 10.43
CA SER A 263 -6.33 -31.99 9.56
C SER A 263 -5.49 -30.75 9.90
N ALA A 264 -6.13 -29.60 10.15
CA ALA A 264 -5.46 -28.39 10.60
C ALA A 264 -4.81 -28.57 12.00
N ALA A 265 -5.48 -29.27 12.93
CA ALA A 265 -4.93 -29.60 14.24
C ALA A 265 -3.73 -30.54 14.15
N THR A 266 -3.73 -31.44 13.18
CA THR A 266 -2.59 -32.34 12.93
C THR A 266 -1.39 -31.54 12.40
N ALA A 267 -1.59 -30.65 11.42
CA ALA A 267 -0.54 -29.76 10.93
C ALA A 267 -0.01 -28.84 12.05
N PHE A 268 -0.89 -28.32 12.92
CA PHE A 268 -0.48 -27.52 14.07
C PHE A 268 0.42 -28.29 15.06
N ARG A 269 0.20 -29.60 15.26
CA ARG A 269 1.05 -30.44 16.12
C ARG A 269 2.48 -30.58 15.59
N GLU A 270 2.66 -30.49 14.29
CA GLU A 270 3.96 -30.57 13.62
C GLU A 270 4.76 -29.26 13.69
N ILE A 271 4.12 -28.12 14.06
CA ILE A 271 4.79 -26.82 14.22
C ILE A 271 5.70 -26.86 15.44
N THR A 272 7.00 -26.64 15.25
CA THR A 272 8.01 -26.65 16.32
C THR A 272 7.93 -25.39 17.21
N HIS A 273 7.68 -24.23 16.62
CA HIS A 273 7.58 -22.94 17.32
C HIS A 273 6.17 -22.38 17.23
N ARG A 274 5.35 -22.67 18.25
CA ARG A 274 3.98 -22.19 18.32
C ARG A 274 3.92 -20.82 19.00
N ASN A 275 3.51 -19.78 18.28
CA ASN A 275 3.30 -18.45 18.83
C ASN A 275 1.83 -18.26 19.26
N ILE A 276 1.56 -17.17 19.98
CA ILE A 276 0.22 -16.87 20.49
C ILE A 276 -0.83 -16.72 19.37
N ILE A 277 -0.39 -16.29 18.18
CA ILE A 277 -1.26 -16.11 17.01
C ILE A 277 -1.69 -17.48 16.49
N SER A 278 -0.76 -18.43 16.34
CA SER A 278 -1.06 -19.79 15.89
C SER A 278 -2.01 -20.54 16.84
N TRP A 279 -1.84 -20.34 18.15
CA TRP A 279 -2.75 -20.89 19.16
C TRP A 279 -4.15 -20.29 19.06
N ASN A 280 -4.27 -18.96 18.97
CA ASN A 280 -5.56 -18.27 18.86
C ASN A 280 -6.27 -18.62 17.56
N SER A 281 -5.54 -18.80 16.46
CA SER A 281 -6.10 -19.18 15.17
C SER A 281 -6.74 -20.56 15.19
N LEU A 282 -6.03 -21.55 15.76
CA LEU A 282 -6.58 -22.90 15.88
C LEU A 282 -7.78 -22.95 16.84
N LEU A 283 -7.70 -22.23 17.95
CA LEU A 283 -8.81 -22.09 18.91
C LEU A 283 -10.05 -21.50 18.24
N SER A 284 -9.87 -20.43 17.48
CA SER A 284 -10.94 -19.79 16.69
C SER A 284 -11.51 -20.75 15.64
N GLY A 285 -10.67 -21.56 14.99
CA GLY A 285 -11.10 -22.59 14.04
C GLY A 285 -11.98 -23.65 14.69
N PHE A 286 -11.60 -24.16 15.86
CA PHE A 286 -12.42 -25.12 16.60
C PHE A 286 -13.78 -24.51 17.02
N VAL A 287 -13.78 -23.29 17.52
CA VAL A 287 -15.03 -22.59 17.90
C VAL A 287 -15.95 -22.36 16.71
N HIS A 288 -15.39 -21.96 15.56
CA HIS A 288 -16.15 -21.69 14.34
C HIS A 288 -16.78 -22.95 13.75
N ASN A 289 -16.13 -24.10 13.93
CA ASN A 289 -16.63 -25.43 13.50
C ASN A 289 -17.41 -26.16 14.60
N GLU A 290 -17.89 -25.44 15.63
CA GLU A 290 -18.70 -25.96 16.72
C GLU A 290 -18.02 -27.08 17.55
N LYS A 291 -16.71 -27.29 17.42
CA LYS A 291 -15.89 -28.27 18.17
C LYS A 291 -15.43 -27.66 19.50
N HIS A 292 -16.40 -27.31 20.37
CA HIS A 292 -16.11 -26.61 21.64
C HIS A 292 -15.31 -27.43 22.64
N GLY A 293 -15.46 -28.78 22.63
CA GLY A 293 -14.70 -29.68 23.51
C GLY A 293 -13.20 -29.66 23.18
N GLU A 294 -12.87 -29.74 21.91
CA GLU A 294 -11.51 -29.67 21.40
C GLU A 294 -10.88 -28.28 21.63
N ALA A 295 -11.67 -27.21 21.50
CA ALA A 295 -11.23 -25.86 21.82
C ALA A 295 -10.83 -25.74 23.31
N LEU A 296 -11.62 -26.27 24.21
CA LEU A 296 -11.32 -26.26 25.66
C LEU A 296 -10.08 -27.12 25.99
N THR A 297 -9.93 -28.28 25.34
CA THR A 297 -8.76 -29.14 25.50
C THR A 297 -7.49 -28.45 25.03
N LEU A 298 -7.56 -27.77 23.88
CA LEU A 298 -6.45 -27.01 23.33
C LEU A 298 -6.06 -25.82 24.24
N PHE A 299 -7.06 -25.13 24.80
CA PHE A 299 -6.82 -24.03 25.73
C PHE A 299 -6.12 -24.51 27.01
N ALA A 300 -6.57 -25.61 27.62
CA ALA A 300 -5.93 -26.18 28.79
C ALA A 300 -4.48 -26.60 28.52
N PHE A 301 -4.21 -27.22 27.35
CA PHE A 301 -2.87 -27.60 26.96
C PHE A 301 -1.93 -26.38 26.76
N ASN A 302 -2.45 -25.24 26.28
CA ASN A 302 -1.66 -24.01 26.15
C ASN A 302 -1.24 -23.43 27.53
N GLU A 303 -2.08 -23.60 28.56
CA GLU A 303 -1.72 -23.18 29.93
C GLU A 303 -0.63 -24.06 30.54
N GLU A 304 -0.65 -25.38 30.29
CA GLU A 304 0.39 -26.30 30.76
C GLU A 304 1.76 -26.07 30.13
N VAL A 305 1.81 -25.61 28.88
CA VAL A 305 3.08 -25.31 28.15
C VAL A 305 3.67 -23.96 28.58
N ARG A 306 2.86 -23.07 29.19
CA ARG A 306 3.30 -21.75 29.69
C ARG A 306 3.75 -21.77 31.16
N SER A 307 3.42 -22.79 31.92
CA SER A 307 3.84 -22.99 33.31
C SER A 307 5.18 -23.75 33.38
#